data_12196a8f92638f9bcc1c3cd60a3f1c07
#
_entry.id   12196a8f92638f9bcc1c3cd60a3f1c07
#
_cell.length_a   1.000
_cell.length_b   1.000
_cell.length_c   1.000
_cell.angle_alpha   90.00
_cell.angle_beta   90.00
_cell.angle_gamma   90.00
#
_symmetry.space_group_name_H-M   'P 1'
#
loop_
_entity.id
_entity.type
_entity.pdbx_description
1 polymer ?
#
loop_
_entity_poly.entity_id
_entity_poly.type
_entity_poly.pdbx_seq_one_letter_code
_entity_poly.pdbx_strand_id
1 'polypeptide(L)'
;MNTPGIGADRPAALSCHAVERLVCEVWSEFFERDVHPDDDFYALGGDSVAIVETVHAARQRGLALRSSEALRNPTPARLAEYLTVGGGGPAPSTALETLLTRPASEPIIEQGDGTALYLVHSDSHLRLEQDAARRWDSPGPVSGFRLPTLAQDTTTIADLVDSLIRALRGERAAGPYRLAGFGIGAVLAFEMGRRLRADGDEVDFAALIGPPTLDCGQAPRKSAPELFSERLSTLARRFAVTGEQSPDEVLSAMREAGWYEDVRSADELSAAQWSRARLASAIAEYEPPATDFPIVLIQDAAHTAAMDRGWPRVLSDAKSLWLDHGTASPRSLIQDPRSLAFMREVLAP
;
A
#
# COMPACT_ATOMS: atom_id res chain seq x y z
N MET A 1 14.51 -43.07 36.95
CA MET A 1 14.12 -43.32 35.56
C MET A 1 14.15 -41.97 34.83
N ASN A 2 15.21 -41.77 34.10
CA ASN A 2 15.44 -40.55 33.33
C ASN A 2 14.69 -40.65 31.99
N THR A 3 13.79 -39.71 31.73
CA THR A 3 13.16 -39.50 30.41
C THR A 3 14.13 -38.67 29.58
N PRO A 4 14.55 -39.09 28.37
CA PRO A 4 15.37 -38.25 27.52
C PRO A 4 14.50 -37.18 26.85
N GLY A 5 14.92 -35.92 27.01
CA GLY A 5 14.34 -34.79 26.31
C GLY A 5 14.60 -34.93 24.81
N ILE A 6 13.52 -34.82 24.05
CA ILE A 6 13.57 -34.72 22.59
C ILE A 6 14.09 -33.32 22.25
N GLY A 7 15.39 -33.26 21.99
CA GLY A 7 16.01 -32.10 21.37
C GLY A 7 15.49 -31.99 19.94
N ALA A 8 14.69 -30.97 19.64
CA ALA A 8 14.34 -30.60 18.26
C ALA A 8 15.62 -30.21 17.52
N ASP A 9 16.02 -31.06 16.63
CA ASP A 9 17.16 -30.86 15.73
C ASP A 9 16.82 -29.65 14.81
N ARG A 10 17.43 -28.52 15.12
CA ARG A 10 17.28 -27.32 14.31
C ARG A 10 18.14 -27.53 13.07
N PRO A 11 17.58 -27.51 11.83
CA PRO A 11 18.40 -27.69 10.65
C PRO A 11 19.55 -26.70 10.66
N ALA A 12 20.74 -27.12 10.25
CA ALA A 12 21.94 -26.29 10.22
C ALA A 12 21.66 -24.98 9.47
N ALA A 13 21.90 -23.85 10.12
CA ALA A 13 21.69 -22.55 9.53
C ALA A 13 22.47 -22.43 8.21
N LEU A 14 21.75 -22.20 7.11
CA LEU A 14 22.37 -21.97 5.81
C LEU A 14 23.27 -20.74 5.88
N SER A 15 24.42 -20.76 5.21
CA SER A 15 25.27 -19.57 5.09
C SER A 15 24.58 -18.50 4.22
N CYS A 16 24.93 -17.23 4.41
CA CYS A 16 24.37 -16.12 3.62
C CYS A 16 24.48 -16.41 2.11
N HIS A 17 25.64 -16.85 1.65
CA HIS A 17 25.84 -17.19 0.23
C HIS A 17 24.99 -18.39 -0.23
N ALA A 18 24.71 -19.36 0.64
CA ALA A 18 23.83 -20.47 0.29
C ALA A 18 22.37 -20.03 0.15
N VAL A 19 21.91 -19.12 1.02
CA VAL A 19 20.58 -18.50 0.92
C VAL A 19 20.46 -17.64 -0.32
N GLU A 20 21.43 -16.78 -0.58
CA GLU A 20 21.50 -15.90 -1.77
C GLU A 20 21.39 -16.71 -3.07
N ARG A 21 22.23 -17.75 -3.18
CA ARG A 21 22.21 -18.62 -4.35
C ARG A 21 20.85 -19.32 -4.54
N LEU A 22 20.26 -19.85 -3.46
CA LEU A 22 18.95 -20.50 -3.51
C LEU A 22 17.85 -19.52 -3.96
N VAL A 23 17.88 -18.28 -3.47
CA VAL A 23 16.93 -17.26 -3.89
C VAL A 23 17.12 -16.91 -5.36
N CYS A 24 18.36 -16.73 -5.83
CA CYS A 24 18.65 -16.50 -7.25
C CYS A 24 18.13 -17.65 -8.13
N GLU A 25 18.37 -18.91 -7.73
CA GLU A 25 17.88 -20.08 -8.45
C GLU A 25 16.34 -20.11 -8.54
N VAL A 26 15.64 -19.88 -7.42
CA VAL A 26 14.17 -19.84 -7.39
C VAL A 26 13.61 -18.73 -8.27
N TRP A 27 14.21 -17.55 -8.20
CA TRP A 27 13.75 -16.44 -9.01
C TRP A 27 14.08 -16.62 -10.49
N SER A 28 15.25 -17.21 -10.80
CA SER A 28 15.62 -17.51 -12.19
C SER A 28 14.64 -18.47 -12.86
N GLU A 29 14.22 -19.50 -12.15
CA GLU A 29 13.20 -20.44 -12.63
C GLU A 29 11.84 -19.77 -12.81
N PHE A 30 11.46 -18.92 -11.84
CA PHE A 30 10.16 -18.24 -11.88
C PHE A 30 10.06 -17.21 -13.02
N PHE A 31 11.13 -16.42 -13.22
CA PHE A 31 11.17 -15.37 -14.25
C PHE A 31 11.67 -15.87 -15.60
N GLU A 32 12.03 -17.15 -15.72
CA GLU A 32 12.59 -17.79 -16.94
C GLU A 32 13.81 -17.01 -17.50
N ARG A 33 14.65 -16.49 -16.58
CA ARG A 33 15.86 -15.72 -16.91
C ARG A 33 16.89 -15.81 -15.80
N ASP A 34 18.16 -15.57 -16.11
CA ASP A 34 19.20 -15.50 -15.09
C ASP A 34 18.96 -14.31 -14.15
N VAL A 35 18.96 -14.59 -12.84
CA VAL A 35 18.80 -13.60 -11.76
C VAL A 35 20.09 -13.52 -10.95
N HIS A 36 20.59 -12.30 -10.79
CA HIS A 36 21.79 -11.98 -10.04
C HIS A 36 21.47 -11.48 -8.61
N PRO A 37 22.43 -11.50 -7.67
CA PRO A 37 22.21 -11.11 -6.28
C PRO A 37 21.62 -9.70 -6.08
N ASP A 38 21.95 -8.77 -6.96
CA ASP A 38 21.51 -7.37 -6.87
C ASP A 38 20.26 -7.05 -7.71
N ASP A 39 19.70 -8.04 -8.40
CA ASP A 39 18.50 -7.84 -9.21
C ASP A 39 17.30 -7.58 -8.31
N ASP A 40 16.56 -6.51 -8.61
CA ASP A 40 15.34 -6.17 -7.88
C ASP A 40 14.16 -6.98 -8.40
N PHE A 41 13.48 -7.66 -7.50
CA PHE A 41 12.32 -8.52 -7.77
C PHE A 41 11.24 -7.83 -8.60
N TYR A 42 10.97 -6.56 -8.31
CA TYR A 42 9.95 -5.79 -8.99
C TYR A 42 10.43 -5.30 -10.37
N ALA A 43 11.71 -4.97 -10.48
CA ALA A 43 12.32 -4.65 -11.78
C ALA A 43 12.33 -5.85 -12.73
N LEU A 44 12.37 -7.08 -12.19
CA LEU A 44 12.21 -8.32 -12.96
C LEU A 44 10.76 -8.58 -13.41
N GLY A 45 9.81 -7.77 -12.99
CA GLY A 45 8.38 -7.94 -13.28
C GLY A 45 7.61 -8.69 -12.19
N GLY A 46 8.23 -8.92 -11.05
CA GLY A 46 7.58 -9.57 -9.90
C GLY A 46 6.48 -8.73 -9.29
N ASP A 47 5.48 -9.39 -8.73
CA ASP A 47 4.37 -8.79 -8.02
C ASP A 47 4.04 -9.53 -6.71
N SER A 48 3.00 -9.08 -6.01
CA SER A 48 2.59 -9.71 -4.76
C SER A 48 2.12 -11.17 -4.92
N VAL A 49 1.71 -11.58 -6.12
CA VAL A 49 1.40 -12.99 -6.41
C VAL A 49 2.70 -13.76 -6.67
N ALA A 50 3.58 -13.21 -7.49
CA ALA A 50 4.90 -13.76 -7.78
C ALA A 50 5.75 -13.95 -6.50
N ILE A 51 5.66 -13.03 -5.53
CA ILE A 51 6.31 -13.18 -4.21
C ILE A 51 5.84 -14.45 -3.50
N VAL A 52 4.53 -14.72 -3.51
CA VAL A 52 4.00 -15.89 -2.81
C VAL A 52 4.46 -17.19 -3.47
N GLU A 53 4.46 -17.24 -4.80
CA GLU A 53 4.90 -18.41 -5.55
C GLU A 53 6.40 -18.66 -5.36
N THR A 54 7.23 -17.62 -5.42
CA THR A 54 8.68 -17.74 -5.19
C THR A 54 9.02 -18.08 -3.74
N VAL A 55 8.29 -17.53 -2.76
CA VAL A 55 8.42 -17.91 -1.35
C VAL A 55 8.02 -19.36 -1.13
N HIS A 56 6.93 -19.80 -1.73
CA HIS A 56 6.51 -21.21 -1.66
C HIS A 56 7.58 -22.15 -2.26
N ALA A 57 8.13 -21.81 -3.43
CA ALA A 57 9.21 -22.59 -4.06
C ALA A 57 10.50 -22.60 -3.21
N ALA A 58 10.85 -21.49 -2.58
CA ALA A 58 11.98 -21.40 -1.67
C ALA A 58 11.79 -22.27 -0.41
N ARG A 59 10.57 -22.31 0.13
CA ARG A 59 10.23 -23.19 1.28
C ARG A 59 10.30 -24.67 0.95
N GLN A 60 9.83 -25.06 -0.23
CA GLN A 60 9.98 -26.44 -0.69
C GLN A 60 11.45 -26.89 -0.78
N ARG A 61 12.36 -25.93 -0.92
CA ARG A 61 13.82 -26.13 -0.91
C ARG A 61 14.47 -25.95 0.48
N GLY A 62 13.65 -25.87 1.52
CA GLY A 62 14.10 -25.82 2.91
C GLY A 62 14.48 -24.42 3.43
N LEU A 63 14.20 -23.34 2.69
CA LEU A 63 14.41 -21.99 3.16
C LEU A 63 13.21 -21.51 3.97
N ALA A 64 13.39 -21.26 5.26
CA ALA A 64 12.37 -20.66 6.12
C ALA A 64 12.24 -19.16 5.79
N LEU A 65 11.37 -18.84 4.83
CA LEU A 65 11.15 -17.51 4.28
C LEU A 65 9.68 -17.11 4.39
N ARG A 66 9.42 -15.88 4.79
CA ARG A 66 8.06 -15.29 4.80
C ARG A 66 7.88 -14.33 3.63
N SER A 67 6.65 -14.22 3.13
CA SER A 67 6.32 -13.27 2.05
C SER A 67 6.64 -11.83 2.43
N SER A 68 6.42 -11.44 3.70
CA SER A 68 6.76 -10.12 4.21
C SER A 68 8.27 -9.84 4.26
N GLU A 69 9.08 -10.87 4.48
CA GLU A 69 10.55 -10.75 4.47
C GLU A 69 11.06 -10.55 3.04
N ALA A 70 10.54 -11.32 2.09
CA ALA A 70 10.84 -11.14 0.68
C ALA A 70 10.37 -9.77 0.15
N LEU A 71 9.19 -9.30 0.57
CA LEU A 71 8.68 -7.97 0.24
C LEU A 71 9.58 -6.84 0.75
N ARG A 72 10.17 -7.00 1.95
CA ARG A 72 11.05 -5.98 2.56
C ARG A 72 12.47 -5.98 2.01
N ASN A 73 12.89 -7.11 1.45
CA ASN A 73 14.23 -7.32 0.95
C ASN A 73 14.15 -7.78 -0.52
N PRO A 74 13.88 -6.85 -1.46
CA PRO A 74 13.53 -7.20 -2.83
C PRO A 74 14.71 -7.60 -3.73
N THR A 75 15.89 -7.86 -3.16
CA THR A 75 17.03 -8.44 -3.88
C THR A 75 17.49 -9.71 -3.19
N PRO A 76 18.01 -10.72 -3.93
CA PRO A 76 18.55 -11.95 -3.33
C PRO A 76 19.61 -11.68 -2.26
N ALA A 77 20.52 -10.74 -2.50
CA ALA A 77 21.58 -10.38 -1.55
C ALA A 77 21.00 -9.82 -0.24
N ARG A 78 20.09 -8.85 -0.30
CA ARG A 78 19.45 -8.27 0.90
C ARG A 78 18.61 -9.29 1.66
N LEU A 79 17.92 -10.15 0.94
CA LEU A 79 17.12 -11.18 1.57
C LEU A 79 17.99 -12.21 2.30
N ALA A 80 19.10 -12.61 1.68
CA ALA A 80 20.05 -13.51 2.29
C ALA A 80 20.73 -12.91 3.53
N GLU A 81 21.16 -11.66 3.46
CA GLU A 81 21.70 -10.91 4.59
C GLU A 81 20.69 -10.85 5.75
N TYR A 82 19.45 -10.44 5.45
CA TYR A 82 18.39 -10.36 6.45
C TYR A 82 18.14 -11.69 7.17
N LEU A 83 18.05 -12.79 6.41
CA LEU A 83 17.75 -14.11 6.97
C LEU A 83 18.91 -14.72 7.79
N THR A 84 20.15 -14.31 7.52
CA THR A 84 21.34 -14.91 8.14
C THR A 84 21.94 -14.08 9.27
N VAL A 85 21.82 -12.74 9.22
CA VAL A 85 22.35 -11.84 10.26
C VAL A 85 21.41 -11.71 11.47
N GLY A 86 20.29 -12.44 11.48
CA GLY A 86 19.41 -12.52 12.65
C GLY A 86 18.24 -11.51 12.62
N GLY A 87 17.68 -11.23 11.45
CA GLY A 87 16.44 -10.49 11.29
C GLY A 87 15.18 -11.12 11.92
N GLY A 88 15.35 -12.22 12.65
CA GLY A 88 14.30 -12.95 13.36
C GLY A 88 14.12 -12.53 14.81
N GLY A 89 14.29 -11.26 15.14
CA GLY A 89 13.87 -10.75 16.44
C GLY A 89 12.36 -10.85 16.62
N PRO A 90 11.84 -11.11 17.84
CA PRO A 90 10.40 -11.04 18.08
C PRO A 90 9.94 -9.63 17.70
N ALA A 91 8.93 -9.55 16.82
CA ALA A 91 8.31 -8.28 16.50
C ALA A 91 7.83 -7.64 17.81
N PRO A 92 8.18 -6.38 18.08
CA PRO A 92 7.79 -5.75 19.32
C PRO A 92 6.26 -5.66 19.40
N SER A 93 5.68 -6.40 20.34
CA SER A 93 4.24 -6.44 20.57
C SER A 93 3.66 -5.09 21.00
N THR A 94 4.49 -4.17 21.44
CA THR A 94 4.10 -2.82 21.90
C THR A 94 4.02 -1.80 20.75
N ALA A 95 4.62 -2.07 19.59
CA ALA A 95 4.55 -1.17 18.44
C ALA A 95 3.20 -1.23 17.71
N LEU A 96 2.47 -2.34 17.84
CA LEU A 96 1.20 -2.54 17.12
C LEU A 96 0.08 -1.68 17.69
N GLU A 97 -0.04 -1.55 19.01
CA GLU A 97 -1.06 -0.70 19.64
C GLU A 97 -0.87 0.78 19.34
N THR A 98 0.37 1.23 19.21
CA THR A 98 0.68 2.63 18.86
C THR A 98 0.50 2.92 17.37
N LEU A 99 0.68 1.92 16.49
CA LEU A 99 0.46 2.04 15.05
C LEU A 99 -1.03 2.05 14.66
N LEU A 100 -1.90 1.55 15.53
CA LEU A 100 -3.34 1.39 15.25
C LEU A 100 -4.16 2.68 15.43
N THR A 101 -3.59 3.75 16.00
CA THR A 101 -4.37 4.93 16.42
C THR A 101 -3.93 6.27 15.82
N ARG A 102 -2.81 6.35 15.11
CA ARG A 102 -2.32 7.59 14.49
C ARG A 102 -1.78 7.33 13.09
N PRO A 103 -2.00 8.27 12.14
CA PRO A 103 -1.27 8.25 10.87
C PRO A 103 0.22 8.28 11.18
N ALA A 104 0.96 7.28 10.69
CA ALA A 104 2.41 7.27 10.81
C ALA A 104 2.99 7.98 9.59
N SER A 105 3.84 8.96 9.83
CA SER A 105 4.64 9.58 8.79
C SER A 105 5.95 8.81 8.63
N GLU A 106 6.35 8.59 7.39
CA GLU A 106 7.61 7.95 7.02
C GLU A 106 8.36 8.81 6.00
N PRO A 107 9.63 9.12 6.23
CA PRO A 107 10.43 9.79 5.22
C PRO A 107 10.66 8.83 4.03
N ILE A 108 10.36 9.31 2.83
CA ILE A 108 10.63 8.60 1.56
C ILE A 108 11.90 9.17 0.93
N ILE A 109 12.02 10.49 0.94
CA ILE A 109 13.21 11.26 0.54
C ILE A 109 13.45 12.27 1.66
N GLU A 110 14.61 12.16 2.33
CA GLU A 110 14.91 13.00 3.50
C GLU A 110 15.53 14.36 3.13
N GLN A 111 16.16 14.44 1.97
CA GLN A 111 16.98 15.59 1.57
C GLN A 111 16.38 16.30 0.37
N GLY A 112 16.65 17.60 0.28
CA GLY A 112 16.27 18.47 -0.81
C GLY A 112 15.98 19.89 -0.30
N ASP A 113 16.28 20.89 -1.12
CA ASP A 113 16.11 22.31 -0.78
C ASP A 113 14.75 22.87 -1.27
N GLY A 114 13.99 22.05 -2.00
CA GLY A 114 12.68 22.42 -2.54
C GLY A 114 11.56 22.30 -1.52
N THR A 115 10.35 22.68 -1.94
CA THR A 115 9.13 22.51 -1.13
C THR A 115 8.84 21.04 -0.90
N ALA A 116 8.54 20.67 0.35
CA ALA A 116 8.21 19.31 0.74
C ALA A 116 6.93 18.79 0.08
N LEU A 117 6.93 17.54 -0.32
CA LEU A 117 5.76 16.81 -0.82
C LEU A 117 5.27 15.82 0.24
N TYR A 118 3.99 15.83 0.50
CA TYR A 118 3.33 14.95 1.46
C TYR A 118 2.42 13.97 0.73
N LEU A 119 2.78 12.69 0.80
CA LEU A 119 2.11 11.61 0.09
C LEU A 119 1.20 10.82 1.02
N VAL A 120 -0.09 10.74 0.70
CA VAL A 120 -1.03 9.86 1.40
C VAL A 120 -1.10 8.52 0.66
N HIS A 121 -0.65 7.46 1.32
CA HIS A 121 -0.63 6.13 0.75
C HIS A 121 -2.04 5.53 0.62
N SER A 122 -2.20 4.65 -0.36
CA SER A 122 -3.34 3.74 -0.39
C SER A 122 -3.18 2.65 0.69
N ASP A 123 -4.21 1.84 0.87
CA ASP A 123 -4.20 0.72 1.82
C ASP A 123 -3.51 -0.55 1.29
N SER A 124 -3.06 -0.58 0.03
CA SER A 124 -2.74 -1.82 -0.66
C SER A 124 -1.41 -1.89 -1.41
N HIS A 125 -0.76 -0.77 -1.71
CA HIS A 125 0.42 -0.75 -2.59
C HIS A 125 1.59 0.10 -2.06
N LEU A 126 1.72 0.21 -0.76
CA LEU A 126 2.65 1.10 -0.06
C LEU A 126 4.07 1.14 -0.66
N ARG A 127 4.68 -0.02 -0.93
CA ARG A 127 6.04 -0.06 -1.48
C ARG A 127 6.13 0.46 -2.90
N LEU A 128 5.19 0.06 -3.77
CA LEU A 128 5.16 0.54 -5.15
C LEU A 128 4.98 2.06 -5.18
N GLU A 129 4.16 2.58 -4.29
CA GLU A 129 3.90 4.02 -4.15
C GLU A 129 5.15 4.76 -3.67
N GLN A 130 5.86 4.21 -2.67
CA GLN A 130 7.13 4.77 -2.19
C GLN A 130 8.21 4.71 -3.27
N ASP A 131 8.32 3.60 -4.00
CA ASP A 131 9.30 3.45 -5.06
C ASP A 131 9.00 4.37 -6.26
N ALA A 132 7.72 4.59 -6.58
CA ALA A 132 7.32 5.60 -7.56
C ALA A 132 7.71 7.01 -7.09
N ALA A 133 7.43 7.35 -5.84
CA ALA A 133 7.76 8.64 -5.26
C ALA A 133 9.27 8.92 -5.27
N ARG A 134 10.10 7.92 -4.97
CA ARG A 134 11.58 8.04 -5.09
C ARG A 134 12.05 8.34 -6.51
N ARG A 135 11.27 7.92 -7.52
CA ARG A 135 11.58 8.10 -8.95
C ARG A 135 11.01 9.38 -9.54
N TRP A 136 10.30 10.19 -8.76
CA TRP A 136 9.77 11.48 -9.23
C TRP A 136 10.82 12.59 -9.30
N ASP A 137 12.04 12.33 -8.79
CA ASP A 137 13.12 13.31 -8.74
C ASP A 137 12.69 14.62 -8.06
N SER A 138 11.97 14.50 -6.94
CA SER A 138 11.48 15.65 -6.17
C SER A 138 12.64 16.53 -5.73
N PRO A 139 12.58 17.86 -5.98
CA PRO A 139 13.62 18.78 -5.52
C PRO A 139 13.62 18.99 -4.00
N GLY A 140 12.52 18.66 -3.33
CA GLY A 140 12.37 18.75 -1.89
C GLY A 140 12.13 17.39 -1.23
N PRO A 141 12.11 17.34 0.10
CA PRO A 141 11.83 16.11 0.84
C PRO A 141 10.44 15.57 0.53
N VAL A 142 10.29 14.25 0.66
CA VAL A 142 9.01 13.55 0.47
C VAL A 142 8.71 12.73 1.71
N SER A 143 7.59 13.02 2.38
CA SER A 143 7.07 12.27 3.52
C SER A 143 5.81 11.52 3.14
N GLY A 144 5.72 10.23 3.50
CA GLY A 144 4.56 9.38 3.26
C GLY A 144 3.73 9.20 4.51
N PHE A 145 2.41 9.38 4.42
CA PHE A 145 1.47 9.09 5.50
C PHE A 145 0.77 7.76 5.25
N ARG A 146 0.92 6.83 6.19
CA ARG A 146 0.13 5.59 6.21
C ARG A 146 -1.23 5.84 6.82
N LEU A 147 -2.24 5.20 6.26
CA LEU A 147 -3.56 5.21 6.87
C LEU A 147 -3.56 4.36 8.15
N PRO A 148 -4.18 4.84 9.24
CA PRO A 148 -4.35 4.04 10.43
C PRO A 148 -5.32 2.88 10.16
N THR A 149 -5.15 1.78 10.89
CA THR A 149 -6.20 0.74 10.95
C THR A 149 -7.40 1.32 11.68
N LEU A 150 -8.56 1.35 11.01
CA LEU A 150 -9.75 1.97 11.56
C LEU A 150 -10.37 1.07 12.63
N ALA A 151 -10.53 1.59 13.84
CA ALA A 151 -11.28 0.92 14.91
C ALA A 151 -12.78 0.77 14.54
N GLN A 152 -13.50 -0.07 15.30
CA GLN A 152 -14.87 -0.46 14.93
C GLN A 152 -15.89 0.68 14.95
N ASP A 153 -15.63 1.79 15.65
CA ASP A 153 -16.59 2.88 15.80
C ASP A 153 -16.26 4.08 14.90
N THR A 154 -17.20 4.37 14.01
CA THR A 154 -17.35 5.57 13.16
C THR A 154 -16.09 6.34 12.81
N THR A 155 -15.47 5.98 11.67
CA THR A 155 -14.48 6.84 11.05
C THR A 155 -15.02 7.35 9.74
N THR A 156 -15.20 8.65 9.65
CA THR A 156 -15.57 9.36 8.41
C THR A 156 -14.31 9.79 7.66
N ILE A 157 -14.45 10.16 6.40
CA ILE A 157 -13.37 10.84 5.66
C ILE A 157 -12.91 12.08 6.43
N ALA A 158 -13.85 12.77 7.08
CA ALA A 158 -13.59 13.94 7.91
C ALA A 158 -12.60 13.64 9.06
N ASP A 159 -12.84 12.59 9.82
CA ASP A 159 -12.00 12.22 10.98
C ASP A 159 -10.58 11.79 10.54
N LEU A 160 -10.51 11.05 9.40
CA LEU A 160 -9.23 10.65 8.83
C LEU A 160 -8.40 11.86 8.41
N VAL A 161 -9.03 12.79 7.70
CA VAL A 161 -8.36 14.00 7.23
C VAL A 161 -7.92 14.88 8.39
N ASP A 162 -8.72 15.04 9.43
CA ASP A 162 -8.34 15.77 10.66
C ASP A 162 -7.11 15.14 11.33
N SER A 163 -7.03 13.81 11.30
CA SER A 163 -5.89 13.10 11.85
C SER A 163 -4.63 13.28 10.99
N LEU A 164 -4.77 13.24 9.67
CA LEU A 164 -3.68 13.46 8.71
C LEU A 164 -3.17 14.91 8.77
N ILE A 165 -4.07 15.91 8.84
CA ILE A 165 -3.68 17.32 8.96
C ILE A 165 -2.95 17.59 10.29
N ARG A 166 -3.39 16.97 11.39
CA ARG A 166 -2.66 17.08 12.66
C ARG A 166 -1.25 16.49 12.56
N ALA A 167 -1.08 15.36 11.90
CA ALA A 167 0.22 14.75 11.67
C ALA A 167 1.08 15.63 10.76
N LEU A 168 0.53 16.15 9.67
CA LEU A 168 1.18 17.08 8.74
C LEU A 168 1.68 18.35 9.45
N ARG A 169 0.82 18.97 10.27
CA ARG A 169 1.19 20.18 11.02
C ARG A 169 2.23 19.91 12.12
N GLY A 170 2.32 18.65 12.58
CA GLY A 170 3.41 18.21 13.46
C GLY A 170 4.78 18.20 12.77
N GLU A 171 4.84 18.00 11.45
CA GLU A 171 6.07 18.07 10.66
C GLU A 171 6.34 19.48 10.14
N ARG A 172 5.29 20.13 9.66
CA ARG A 172 5.35 21.49 9.09
C ARG A 172 4.12 22.29 9.49
N ALA A 173 4.32 23.29 10.32
CA ALA A 173 3.25 24.07 10.92
C ALA A 173 2.45 24.93 9.93
N ALA A 174 3.05 25.34 8.79
CA ALA A 174 2.41 26.16 7.77
C ALA A 174 2.91 25.83 6.36
N GLY A 175 2.06 26.09 5.37
CA GLY A 175 2.36 25.88 3.95
C GLY A 175 3.50 26.74 3.37
N PRO A 176 3.72 26.76 2.08
CA PRO A 176 2.88 26.08 1.09
C PRO A 176 2.98 24.55 1.19
N TYR A 177 1.84 23.87 1.01
CA TYR A 177 1.76 22.42 1.01
C TYR A 177 1.62 21.86 -0.40
N ARG A 178 2.42 20.83 -0.71
CA ARG A 178 2.27 19.98 -1.89
C ARG A 178 1.79 18.63 -1.43
N LEU A 179 0.65 18.21 -1.93
CA LEU A 179 -0.01 16.97 -1.52
C LEU A 179 -0.04 16.00 -2.69
N ALA A 180 0.05 14.71 -2.40
CA ALA A 180 -0.17 13.65 -3.37
C ALA A 180 -0.89 12.48 -2.70
N GLY A 181 -1.60 11.68 -3.49
CA GLY A 181 -2.20 10.46 -2.97
C GLY A 181 -2.49 9.44 -4.04
N PHE A 182 -2.42 8.17 -3.66
CA PHE A 182 -2.74 7.04 -4.52
C PHE A 182 -4.09 6.43 -4.13
N GLY A 183 -4.93 6.11 -5.13
CA GLY A 183 -6.19 5.45 -4.89
C GLY A 183 -7.05 6.20 -3.86
N ILE A 184 -7.36 5.53 -2.76
CA ILE A 184 -8.08 6.11 -1.61
C ILE A 184 -7.31 7.30 -1.00
N GLY A 185 -5.99 7.21 -0.94
CA GLY A 185 -5.14 8.30 -0.48
C GLY A 185 -5.28 9.57 -1.33
N ALA A 186 -5.64 9.44 -2.61
CA ALA A 186 -5.93 10.60 -3.46
C ALA A 186 -7.16 11.39 -2.99
N VAL A 187 -8.22 10.71 -2.56
CA VAL A 187 -9.42 11.36 -1.98
C VAL A 187 -9.05 12.10 -0.70
N LEU A 188 -8.23 11.48 0.14
CA LEU A 188 -7.79 12.08 1.40
C LEU A 188 -6.85 13.28 1.16
N ALA A 189 -5.91 13.17 0.22
CA ALA A 189 -5.03 14.28 -0.15
C ALA A 189 -5.82 15.48 -0.71
N PHE A 190 -6.84 15.21 -1.53
CA PHE A 190 -7.76 16.24 -2.01
C PHE A 190 -8.48 16.96 -0.86
N GLU A 191 -9.10 16.19 0.03
CA GLU A 191 -9.86 16.76 1.16
C GLU A 191 -8.94 17.46 2.18
N MET A 192 -7.70 16.97 2.37
CA MET A 192 -6.67 17.69 3.15
C MET A 192 -6.39 19.06 2.54
N GLY A 193 -6.12 19.12 1.22
CA GLY A 193 -5.86 20.39 0.53
C GLY A 193 -7.02 21.37 0.68
N ARG A 194 -8.26 20.90 0.52
CA ARG A 194 -9.46 21.73 0.67
C ARG A 194 -9.59 22.31 2.09
N ARG A 195 -9.33 21.51 3.14
CA ARG A 195 -9.41 21.98 4.53
C ARG A 195 -8.27 22.90 4.89
N LEU A 196 -7.07 22.59 4.48
CA LEU A 196 -5.91 23.48 4.67
C LEU A 196 -6.18 24.85 4.05
N ARG A 197 -6.73 24.89 2.83
CA ARG A 197 -7.17 26.14 2.18
C ARG A 197 -8.24 26.87 2.99
N ALA A 198 -9.24 26.15 3.49
CA ALA A 198 -10.30 26.72 4.32
C ALA A 198 -9.77 27.29 5.65
N ASP A 199 -8.70 26.70 6.19
CA ASP A 199 -7.99 27.19 7.39
C ASP A 199 -7.05 28.36 7.09
N GLY A 200 -6.88 28.77 5.83
CA GLY A 200 -6.05 29.88 5.38
C GLY A 200 -4.60 29.49 5.01
N ASP A 201 -4.29 28.19 4.98
CA ASP A 201 -2.99 27.71 4.53
C ASP A 201 -2.87 27.76 3.00
N GLU A 202 -1.64 27.94 2.51
CA GLU A 202 -1.33 27.85 1.08
C GLU A 202 -1.13 26.40 0.66
N VAL A 203 -1.80 26.00 -0.41
CA VAL A 203 -1.67 24.68 -1.04
C VAL A 203 -1.27 24.88 -2.50
N ASP A 204 -0.06 24.45 -2.86
CA ASP A 204 0.47 24.57 -4.22
C ASP A 204 -0.34 23.70 -5.18
N PHE A 205 -0.56 22.43 -4.81
CA PHE A 205 -1.38 21.48 -5.56
C PHE A 205 -1.73 20.24 -4.74
N ALA A 206 -2.70 19.47 -5.23
CA ALA A 206 -2.90 18.07 -4.85
C ALA A 206 -2.85 17.16 -6.09
N ALA A 207 -1.93 16.18 -6.08
CA ALA A 207 -1.80 15.16 -7.12
C ALA A 207 -2.63 13.93 -6.76
N LEU A 208 -3.63 13.64 -7.59
CA LEU A 208 -4.56 12.54 -7.44
C LEU A 208 -4.17 11.43 -8.43
N ILE A 209 -3.65 10.32 -7.92
CA ILE A 209 -3.13 9.22 -8.74
C ILE A 209 -4.05 8.02 -8.61
N GLY A 210 -4.79 7.72 -9.67
CA GLY A 210 -5.79 6.65 -9.70
C GLY A 210 -6.88 6.80 -8.62
N PRO A 211 -7.46 8.01 -8.42
CA PRO A 211 -8.54 8.14 -7.45
C PRO A 211 -9.69 7.19 -7.80
N PRO A 212 -10.39 6.63 -6.80
CA PRO A 212 -11.55 5.78 -7.06
C PRO A 212 -12.66 6.57 -7.76
N THR A 213 -13.44 5.87 -8.57
CA THR A 213 -14.67 6.43 -9.12
C THR A 213 -15.65 6.66 -7.99
N LEU A 214 -16.25 7.84 -7.96
CA LEU A 214 -17.25 8.20 -6.97
C LEU A 214 -18.63 7.88 -7.57
N ASP A 215 -19.34 6.98 -6.93
CA ASP A 215 -20.69 6.61 -7.38
C ASP A 215 -21.71 7.58 -6.75
N CYS A 216 -21.84 8.75 -7.35
CA CYS A 216 -22.71 9.82 -6.86
C CYS A 216 -24.19 9.43 -6.91
N GLY A 217 -24.58 8.42 -6.14
CA GLY A 217 -25.97 8.08 -5.86
C GLY A 217 -26.69 7.20 -6.89
N GLN A 218 -25.95 6.52 -7.78
CA GLN A 218 -26.57 5.67 -8.82
C GLN A 218 -26.60 4.16 -8.48
N ALA A 219 -25.74 3.69 -7.57
CA ALA A 219 -25.83 2.32 -7.06
C ALA A 219 -26.33 2.30 -5.61
N PRO A 220 -27.00 1.23 -5.17
CA PRO A 220 -27.33 1.08 -3.77
C PRO A 220 -26.03 1.06 -2.96
N ARG A 221 -25.91 2.04 -2.05
CA ARG A 221 -24.73 2.18 -1.18
C ARG A 221 -24.65 0.98 -0.27
N LYS A 222 -23.53 0.26 -0.31
CA LYS A 222 -23.29 -0.85 0.59
C LYS A 222 -22.74 -0.33 1.91
N SER A 223 -23.31 -0.82 2.99
CA SER A 223 -22.82 -0.55 4.34
C SER A 223 -21.47 -1.22 4.58
N ALA A 224 -20.71 -0.74 5.55
CA ALA A 224 -19.44 -1.38 5.93
C ALA A 224 -19.58 -2.86 6.31
N PRO A 225 -20.63 -3.31 7.03
CA PRO A 225 -20.88 -4.73 7.26
C PRO A 225 -21.07 -5.55 5.98
N GLU A 226 -21.82 -5.05 5.00
CA GLU A 226 -22.02 -5.72 3.72
C GLU A 226 -20.71 -5.83 2.93
N LEU A 227 -19.96 -4.74 2.87
CA LEU A 227 -18.64 -4.72 2.22
C LEU A 227 -17.63 -5.65 2.93
N PHE A 228 -17.65 -5.71 4.24
CA PHE A 228 -16.83 -6.64 5.01
C PHE A 228 -17.16 -8.10 4.66
N SER A 229 -18.45 -8.45 4.67
CA SER A 229 -18.92 -9.79 4.32
C SER A 229 -18.53 -10.17 2.89
N GLU A 230 -18.67 -9.27 1.92
CA GLU A 230 -18.24 -9.49 0.54
C GLU A 230 -16.73 -9.67 0.39
N ARG A 231 -15.94 -8.89 1.12
CA ARG A 231 -14.48 -9.03 1.13
C ARG A 231 -14.05 -10.38 1.69
N LEU A 232 -14.65 -10.79 2.81
CA LEU A 232 -14.36 -12.08 3.41
C LEU A 232 -14.75 -13.23 2.48
N SER A 233 -15.95 -13.17 1.88
CA SER A 233 -16.41 -14.15 0.88
C SER A 233 -15.52 -14.19 -0.37
N THR A 234 -14.97 -13.04 -0.77
CA THR A 234 -14.04 -12.99 -1.90
C THR A 234 -12.72 -13.68 -1.56
N LEU A 235 -12.18 -13.45 -0.35
CA LEU A 235 -11.01 -14.17 0.13
C LEU A 235 -11.28 -15.67 0.26
N ALA A 236 -12.40 -16.05 0.85
CA ALA A 236 -12.80 -17.45 0.97
C ALA A 236 -12.84 -18.16 -0.39
N ARG A 237 -13.47 -17.56 -1.39
CA ARG A 237 -13.48 -18.10 -2.76
C ARG A 237 -12.09 -18.19 -3.38
N ARG A 238 -11.27 -17.16 -3.19
CA ARG A 238 -9.90 -17.12 -3.73
C ARG A 238 -9.02 -18.24 -3.18
N PHE A 239 -9.19 -18.58 -1.90
CA PHE A 239 -8.43 -19.62 -1.22
C PHE A 239 -9.19 -20.93 -1.10
N ALA A 240 -10.26 -21.12 -1.89
CA ALA A 240 -11.05 -22.35 -1.99
C ALA A 240 -11.56 -22.88 -0.63
N VAL A 241 -11.90 -21.96 0.29
CA VAL A 241 -12.52 -22.31 1.57
C VAL A 241 -13.91 -22.91 1.31
N THR A 242 -14.09 -24.16 1.70
CA THR A 242 -15.35 -24.90 1.58
C THR A 242 -15.95 -25.04 2.98
N GLY A 243 -17.11 -24.45 3.24
CA GLY A 243 -17.76 -24.51 4.54
C GLY A 243 -18.16 -23.15 5.06
N GLU A 244 -18.11 -22.98 6.37
CA GLU A 244 -18.34 -21.69 7.01
C GLU A 244 -17.19 -20.73 6.65
N GLN A 245 -17.53 -19.58 6.06
CA GLN A 245 -16.52 -18.61 5.64
C GLN A 245 -16.13 -17.70 6.82
N SER A 246 -15.73 -18.34 7.92
CA SER A 246 -15.26 -17.61 9.10
C SER A 246 -13.87 -16.99 8.86
N PRO A 247 -13.51 -15.90 9.55
CA PRO A 247 -12.17 -15.33 9.47
C PRO A 247 -11.06 -16.33 9.81
N ASP A 248 -11.29 -17.27 10.73
CA ASP A 248 -10.34 -18.31 11.10
C ASP A 248 -10.07 -19.30 9.98
N GLU A 249 -11.11 -19.78 9.29
CA GLU A 249 -10.98 -20.70 8.17
C GLU A 249 -10.32 -20.01 6.98
N VAL A 250 -10.70 -18.77 6.70
CA VAL A 250 -10.07 -17.97 5.64
C VAL A 250 -8.59 -17.75 5.95
N LEU A 251 -8.23 -17.38 7.19
CA LEU A 251 -6.85 -17.17 7.60
C LEU A 251 -6.04 -18.48 7.50
N SER A 252 -6.63 -19.62 7.89
CA SER A 252 -5.97 -20.93 7.78
C SER A 252 -5.63 -21.27 6.33
N ALA A 253 -6.62 -21.15 5.43
CA ALA A 253 -6.41 -21.38 4.00
C ALA A 253 -5.40 -20.39 3.37
N MET A 254 -5.43 -19.15 3.79
CA MET A 254 -4.44 -18.15 3.36
C MET A 254 -3.02 -18.50 3.80
N ARG A 255 -2.85 -19.00 5.04
CA ARG A 255 -1.55 -19.43 5.57
C ARG A 255 -1.06 -20.69 4.85
N GLU A 256 -1.92 -21.65 4.62
CA GLU A 256 -1.60 -22.86 3.86
C GLU A 256 -1.13 -22.53 2.44
N ALA A 257 -1.71 -21.50 1.83
CA ALA A 257 -1.29 -20.97 0.54
C ALA A 257 -0.07 -20.04 0.60
N GLY A 258 0.55 -19.86 1.78
CA GLY A 258 1.72 -18.98 1.97
C GLY A 258 1.41 -17.49 1.99
N TRP A 259 0.14 -17.12 2.20
CA TRP A 259 -0.32 -15.74 2.29
C TRP A 259 -0.46 -15.28 3.74
N TYR A 260 -0.26 -13.99 3.98
CA TYR A 260 -0.54 -13.31 5.26
C TYR A 260 0.05 -14.01 6.50
N GLU A 261 1.26 -14.52 6.39
CA GLU A 261 1.96 -15.12 7.55
C GLU A 261 2.22 -14.12 8.68
N ASP A 262 2.21 -12.82 8.37
CA ASP A 262 2.33 -11.74 9.35
C ASP A 262 1.02 -11.47 10.09
N VAL A 263 -0.14 -11.92 9.57
CA VAL A 263 -1.41 -11.85 10.26
C VAL A 263 -1.43 -12.92 11.36
N ARG A 264 -1.42 -12.49 12.60
CA ARG A 264 -1.22 -13.37 13.78
C ARG A 264 -2.50 -14.07 14.19
N SER A 265 -3.67 -13.46 13.93
CA SER A 265 -4.96 -13.97 14.36
C SER A 265 -6.07 -13.63 13.37
N ALA A 266 -7.20 -14.33 13.50
CA ALA A 266 -8.44 -14.03 12.78
C ALA A 266 -8.97 -12.63 13.11
N ASP A 267 -8.73 -12.16 14.34
CA ASP A 267 -9.10 -10.80 14.77
C ASP A 267 -8.31 -9.74 14.00
N GLU A 268 -7.00 -9.94 13.79
CA GLU A 268 -6.18 -9.04 12.97
C GLU A 268 -6.63 -9.04 11.49
N LEU A 269 -6.95 -10.22 10.93
CA LEU A 269 -7.51 -10.31 9.58
C LEU A 269 -8.84 -9.55 9.50
N SER A 270 -9.72 -9.80 10.46
CA SER A 270 -11.03 -9.14 10.56
C SER A 270 -10.87 -7.62 10.68
N ALA A 271 -10.01 -7.14 11.56
CA ALA A 271 -9.76 -5.72 11.73
C ALA A 271 -9.26 -5.06 10.44
N ALA A 272 -8.33 -5.70 9.73
CA ALA A 272 -7.83 -5.21 8.44
C ALA A 272 -8.93 -5.17 7.36
N GLN A 273 -9.76 -6.22 7.26
CA GLN A 273 -10.87 -6.25 6.30
C GLN A 273 -11.97 -5.25 6.67
N TRP A 274 -12.28 -5.09 7.96
CA TRP A 274 -13.20 -4.07 8.46
C TRP A 274 -12.72 -2.65 8.14
N SER A 275 -11.45 -2.34 8.40
CA SER A 275 -10.85 -1.05 8.08
C SER A 275 -11.05 -0.70 6.60
N ARG A 276 -10.78 -1.66 5.71
CA ARG A 276 -10.97 -1.49 4.26
C ARG A 276 -12.44 -1.34 3.86
N ALA A 277 -13.34 -2.10 4.47
CA ALA A 277 -14.77 -2.01 4.22
C ALA A 277 -15.33 -0.65 4.64
N ARG A 278 -14.93 -0.14 5.80
CA ARG A 278 -15.32 1.19 6.28
C ARG A 278 -14.81 2.30 5.39
N LEU A 279 -13.55 2.21 4.99
CA LEU A 279 -12.95 3.19 4.11
C LEU A 279 -13.65 3.22 2.75
N ALA A 280 -14.00 2.06 2.20
CA ALA A 280 -14.76 1.96 0.96
C ALA A 280 -16.19 2.52 1.11
N SER A 281 -16.86 2.23 2.24
CA SER A 281 -18.19 2.79 2.54
C SER A 281 -18.14 4.32 2.69
N ALA A 282 -17.16 4.83 3.43
CA ALA A 282 -16.98 6.27 3.62
C ALA A 282 -16.69 7.02 2.32
N ILE A 283 -15.93 6.40 1.40
CA ILE A 283 -15.65 6.96 0.08
C ILE A 283 -16.90 6.94 -0.81
N ALA A 284 -17.70 5.88 -0.75
CA ALA A 284 -18.95 5.82 -1.50
C ALA A 284 -19.98 6.90 -1.07
N GLU A 285 -19.81 7.43 0.14
CA GLU A 285 -20.63 8.54 0.67
C GLU A 285 -20.01 9.92 0.40
N TYR A 286 -18.75 9.95 -0.01
CA TYR A 286 -18.02 11.20 -0.19
C TYR A 286 -18.39 11.88 -1.51
N GLU A 287 -18.79 13.14 -1.41
CA GLU A 287 -19.03 14.02 -2.54
C GLU A 287 -17.99 15.16 -2.53
N PRO A 288 -17.01 15.14 -3.46
CA PRO A 288 -15.97 16.16 -3.45
C PRO A 288 -16.58 17.52 -3.81
N PRO A 289 -16.46 18.53 -2.93
CA PRO A 289 -16.87 19.88 -3.26
C PRO A 289 -15.91 20.52 -4.25
N ALA A 290 -16.35 21.61 -4.90
CA ALA A 290 -15.47 22.43 -5.72
C ALA A 290 -14.28 22.97 -4.88
N THR A 291 -13.15 23.17 -5.53
CA THR A 291 -11.92 23.69 -4.92
C THR A 291 -11.32 24.82 -5.75
N ASP A 292 -10.47 25.64 -5.11
CA ASP A 292 -9.80 26.80 -5.68
C ASP A 292 -8.26 26.63 -5.77
N PHE A 293 -7.76 25.43 -5.45
CA PHE A 293 -6.32 25.15 -5.57
C PHE A 293 -6.05 24.19 -6.74
N PRO A 294 -4.81 24.20 -7.28
CA PRO A 294 -4.46 23.38 -8.44
C PRO A 294 -4.57 21.89 -8.17
N ILE A 295 -5.20 21.17 -9.09
CA ILE A 295 -5.29 19.69 -9.08
C ILE A 295 -4.47 19.12 -10.22
N VAL A 296 -3.74 18.06 -9.91
CA VAL A 296 -3.03 17.20 -10.86
C VAL A 296 -3.71 15.83 -10.85
N LEU A 297 -4.13 15.32 -12.00
CA LEU A 297 -4.80 14.03 -12.12
C LEU A 297 -3.99 13.07 -12.98
N ILE A 298 -3.76 11.86 -12.48
CA ILE A 298 -3.28 10.72 -13.26
C ILE A 298 -4.32 9.62 -13.14
N GLN A 299 -4.92 9.21 -14.27
CA GLN A 299 -6.00 8.23 -14.27
C GLN A 299 -5.97 7.33 -15.51
N ASP A 300 -6.55 6.14 -15.39
CA ASP A 300 -6.76 5.23 -16.51
C ASP A 300 -7.94 5.73 -17.37
N ALA A 301 -7.75 5.74 -18.68
CA ALA A 301 -8.76 6.19 -19.64
C ALA A 301 -10.06 5.36 -19.59
N ALA A 302 -9.97 4.09 -19.18
CA ALA A 302 -11.17 3.26 -18.97
C ALA A 302 -12.13 3.82 -17.91
N HIS A 303 -11.63 4.69 -17.01
CA HIS A 303 -12.46 5.34 -15.98
C HIS A 303 -13.08 6.68 -16.41
N THR A 304 -12.80 7.18 -17.62
CA THR A 304 -13.23 8.51 -18.07
C THR A 304 -14.73 8.70 -17.87
N ALA A 305 -15.55 7.78 -18.38
CA ALA A 305 -17.02 7.87 -18.27
C ALA A 305 -17.55 7.78 -16.83
N ALA A 306 -16.82 7.09 -15.93
CA ALA A 306 -17.19 6.99 -14.54
C ALA A 306 -16.71 8.21 -13.73
N MET A 307 -15.57 8.79 -14.11
CA MET A 307 -15.07 10.03 -13.51
C MET A 307 -15.98 11.23 -13.81
N ASP A 308 -16.65 11.22 -14.96
CA ASP A 308 -17.62 12.28 -15.35
C ASP A 308 -18.80 12.42 -14.39
N ARG A 309 -18.98 11.53 -13.45
CA ARG A 309 -20.11 11.55 -12.52
C ARG A 309 -19.83 12.18 -11.16
N GLY A 310 -18.61 12.13 -10.68
CA GLY A 310 -18.29 12.58 -9.33
C GLY A 310 -17.20 13.64 -9.24
N TRP A 311 -16.21 13.57 -10.10
CA TRP A 311 -15.06 14.46 -10.10
C TRP A 311 -15.12 15.66 -11.07
N PRO A 312 -16.03 15.77 -12.07
CA PRO A 312 -15.93 16.80 -13.12
C PRO A 312 -15.96 18.23 -12.60
N ARG A 313 -16.72 18.46 -11.51
CA ARG A 313 -16.81 19.80 -10.89
C ARG A 313 -15.51 20.21 -10.22
N VAL A 314 -14.66 19.23 -9.89
CA VAL A 314 -13.40 19.41 -9.18
C VAL A 314 -12.23 19.42 -10.16
N LEU A 315 -12.38 18.71 -11.29
CA LEU A 315 -11.31 18.42 -12.23
C LEU A 315 -11.37 19.24 -13.51
N SER A 316 -12.31 20.20 -13.65
CA SER A 316 -12.46 21.02 -14.87
C SER A 316 -11.18 21.72 -15.28
N ASP A 317 -10.37 22.16 -14.32
CA ASP A 317 -9.12 22.87 -14.54
C ASP A 317 -7.89 22.05 -14.13
N ALA A 318 -8.06 20.73 -13.93
CA ALA A 318 -6.96 19.85 -13.52
C ALA A 318 -5.94 19.65 -14.65
N LYS A 319 -4.65 19.76 -14.34
CA LYS A 319 -3.58 19.25 -15.19
C LYS A 319 -3.67 17.73 -15.19
N SER A 320 -4.08 17.08 -16.28
CA SER A 320 -4.42 15.67 -16.28
C SER A 320 -3.58 14.83 -17.25
N LEU A 321 -3.27 13.60 -16.85
CA LEU A 321 -2.69 12.55 -17.66
C LEU A 321 -3.64 11.34 -17.66
N TRP A 322 -4.15 11.00 -18.83
CA TRP A 322 -4.99 9.83 -19.05
C TRP A 322 -4.18 8.74 -19.73
N LEU A 323 -4.15 7.56 -19.10
CA LEU A 323 -3.38 6.42 -19.58
C LEU A 323 -4.34 5.32 -20.01
N ASP A 324 -4.11 4.75 -21.19
CA ASP A 324 -4.87 3.61 -21.69
C ASP A 324 -4.07 2.33 -21.45
N HIS A 325 -4.46 1.58 -20.42
CA HIS A 325 -3.89 0.27 -20.10
C HIS A 325 -4.83 -0.88 -20.41
N GLY A 326 -6.08 -0.59 -20.81
CA GLY A 326 -7.13 -1.59 -21.01
C GLY A 326 -7.54 -2.35 -19.76
N THR A 327 -6.88 -2.10 -18.62
CA THR A 327 -7.16 -2.69 -17.31
C THR A 327 -7.05 -1.61 -16.24
N ALA A 328 -8.12 -1.37 -15.52
CA ALA A 328 -8.17 -0.36 -14.46
C ALA A 328 -7.38 -0.79 -13.19
N SER A 329 -6.11 -1.10 -13.32
CA SER A 329 -5.28 -1.46 -12.18
C SER A 329 -4.52 -0.25 -11.65
N PRO A 330 -4.68 0.14 -10.37
CA PRO A 330 -3.87 1.21 -9.77
C PRO A 330 -2.37 0.97 -9.93
N ARG A 331 -1.96 -0.30 -9.95
CA ARG A 331 -0.57 -0.71 -10.13
C ARG A 331 0.01 -0.25 -11.48
N SER A 332 -0.74 -0.44 -12.57
CA SER A 332 -0.28 -0.02 -13.90
C SER A 332 -0.05 1.50 -13.97
N LEU A 333 -0.89 2.30 -13.30
CA LEU A 333 -0.71 3.75 -13.19
C LEU A 333 0.55 4.11 -12.40
N ILE A 334 0.82 3.42 -11.28
CA ILE A 334 1.97 3.70 -10.40
C ILE A 334 3.29 3.42 -11.13
N GLN A 335 3.34 2.36 -11.94
CA GLN A 335 4.56 1.89 -12.61
C GLN A 335 4.76 2.47 -14.01
N ASP A 336 3.76 3.10 -14.61
CA ASP A 336 3.87 3.64 -15.97
C ASP A 336 4.95 4.73 -16.07
N PRO A 337 5.92 4.60 -17.00
CA PRO A 337 6.94 5.62 -17.20
C PRO A 337 6.39 7.01 -17.51
N ARG A 338 5.20 7.10 -18.15
CA ARG A 338 4.52 8.36 -18.44
C ARG A 338 4.00 9.02 -17.15
N SER A 339 3.47 8.24 -16.21
CA SER A 339 3.10 8.75 -14.88
C SER A 339 4.29 9.33 -14.13
N LEU A 340 5.43 8.62 -14.17
CA LEU A 340 6.65 9.07 -13.52
C LEU A 340 7.19 10.36 -14.16
N ALA A 341 7.21 10.42 -15.51
CA ALA A 341 7.65 11.60 -16.24
C ALA A 341 6.73 12.80 -15.97
N PHE A 342 5.42 12.59 -15.94
CA PHE A 342 4.44 13.63 -15.67
C PHE A 342 4.60 14.19 -14.25
N MET A 343 4.80 13.34 -13.24
CA MET A 343 5.05 13.81 -11.87
C MET A 343 6.37 14.57 -11.76
N ARG A 344 7.43 14.17 -12.48
CA ARG A 344 8.68 14.96 -12.55
C ARG A 344 8.45 16.36 -13.10
N GLU A 345 7.65 16.47 -14.17
CA GLU A 345 7.28 17.77 -14.74
C GLU A 345 6.48 18.64 -13.77
N VAL A 346 5.55 18.03 -13.01
CA VAL A 346 4.74 18.72 -11.99
C VAL A 346 5.59 19.22 -10.83
N LEU A 347 6.61 18.45 -10.43
CA LEU A 347 7.48 18.76 -9.30
C LEU A 347 8.66 19.66 -9.67
N ALA A 348 8.92 19.84 -10.96
CA ALA A 348 9.98 20.73 -11.42
C ALA A 348 9.78 22.14 -10.87
N PRO A 349 10.87 22.84 -10.51
CA PRO A 349 10.83 24.20 -9.95
C PRO A 349 10.25 25.25 -10.90
#